data_2665893a80baf33fb54080ce13b22dbb
#
_entry.id   2665893a80baf33fb54080ce13b22dbb
#
_cell.length_a   1.000
_cell.length_b   1.000
_cell.length_c   1.000
_cell.angle_alpha   90.00
_cell.angle_beta   90.00
_cell.angle_gamma   90.00
#
_symmetry.space_group_name_H-M   'P 1'
#
loop_
_entity.id
_entity.type
_entity.pdbx_description
1 polymer ?
#
loop_
_entity_poly.entity_id
_entity_poly.type
_entity_poly.pdbx_seq_one_letter_code
_entity_poly.pdbx_strand_id
1 'polypeptide(L)'
;MNSDTVYHFVGIKGTGMAAMALILHDRGEKVQGSDIDQYTFTQRGLEKAGIKILPFDENNIHEGLTVIAGNSFTDDHPEIKKAREMGLTVYRYHEFLGKIIKGKTSIGVSGAHGKTSTTGLLSHVLSGIAPTDYLIGDGSGKGVPNARFFVYEADEYRRHFLATEPDYAIMTNIDFDHPDYYKSIDDVADAFQTFANQTKKGIFAWGDDKRLRQLKAKVPIYYYGLNDTDDFQAVDVKRTTSGSSFDVTYKGKNLGNFSVPLFGEHNIFNSLAVIAVAYFEDVDLDEIRKELKTFQGVKRRFAERKIAGMTIIDDYAHHPTEIKATIDAARQEYPSKKIAVVFQPHTFSRTIALMDDFAKSLNLADEVFLTSIYSSPRESHGKVSSEDLSKKITKGGRILSVDNMSPLLDYDNDVVIFMGAGDIQKYEKSYEDLLSHLSKKIN
;
A
#
# COMPACT_ATOMS: atom_id res chain seq x y z
N MET A 1 -19.44 15.93 16.52
CA MET A 1 -18.26 16.81 16.61
C MET A 1 -18.78 18.24 16.65
N ASN A 2 -18.07 19.19 17.27
CA ASN A 2 -18.56 20.58 17.36
C ASN A 2 -18.54 21.23 15.98
N SER A 3 -19.62 21.89 15.56
CA SER A 3 -19.79 22.46 14.21
C SER A 3 -18.79 23.57 13.82
N ASP A 4 -18.01 24.05 14.77
CA ASP A 4 -17.08 25.17 14.56
C ASP A 4 -15.60 24.77 14.58
N THR A 5 -15.30 23.48 14.82
CA THR A 5 -13.92 22.98 14.84
C THR A 5 -13.35 22.93 13.42
N VAL A 6 -12.16 23.52 13.23
CA VAL A 6 -11.38 23.36 12.00
C VAL A 6 -10.24 22.38 12.27
N TYR A 7 -10.10 21.36 11.43
CA TYR A 7 -8.99 20.41 11.50
C TYR A 7 -7.81 20.92 10.68
N HIS A 8 -6.68 21.11 11.36
CA HIS A 8 -5.43 21.54 10.71
C HIS A 8 -4.41 20.42 10.69
N PHE A 9 -4.01 20.01 9.49
CA PHE A 9 -3.08 18.89 9.28
C PHE A 9 -1.65 19.40 9.06
N VAL A 10 -0.73 19.09 9.95
CA VAL A 10 0.71 19.37 9.78
C VAL A 10 1.36 18.23 8.99
N GLY A 11 1.78 18.51 7.74
CA GLY A 11 2.23 17.51 6.79
C GLY A 11 1.08 16.86 6.01
N ILE A 12 0.12 17.66 5.55
CA ILE A 12 -1.13 17.19 4.90
C ILE A 12 -0.92 16.37 3.63
N LYS A 13 0.23 16.53 2.94
CA LYS A 13 0.54 15.80 1.71
C LYS A 13 1.06 14.38 1.95
N GLY A 14 1.34 13.98 3.19
CA GLY A 14 1.63 12.58 3.51
C GLY A 14 0.47 11.66 3.11
N THR A 15 0.74 10.43 2.65
CA THR A 15 -0.31 9.53 2.10
C THR A 15 -1.47 9.30 3.05
N GLY A 16 -1.20 8.88 4.29
CA GLY A 16 -2.24 8.70 5.30
C GLY A 16 -2.91 10.01 5.72
N MET A 17 -2.14 11.10 5.80
CA MET A 17 -2.65 12.43 6.16
C MET A 17 -3.62 12.96 5.11
N ALA A 18 -3.26 12.86 3.82
CA ALA A 18 -4.12 13.28 2.72
C ALA A 18 -5.42 12.46 2.67
N ALA A 19 -5.32 11.14 2.81
CA ALA A 19 -6.49 10.26 2.87
C ALA A 19 -7.42 10.62 4.04
N MET A 20 -6.87 10.88 5.23
CA MET A 20 -7.63 11.28 6.42
C MET A 20 -8.28 12.65 6.26
N ALA A 21 -7.57 13.61 5.67
CA ALA A 21 -8.10 14.94 5.36
C ALA A 21 -9.29 14.85 4.41
N LEU A 22 -9.22 14.02 3.36
CA LEU A 22 -10.32 13.75 2.43
C LEU A 22 -11.53 13.13 3.14
N ILE A 23 -11.32 12.17 4.05
CA ILE A 23 -12.41 11.56 4.84
C ILE A 23 -13.15 12.60 5.66
N LEU A 24 -12.43 13.48 6.37
CA LEU A 24 -13.05 14.53 7.18
C LEU A 24 -13.79 15.53 6.30
N HIS A 25 -13.17 15.97 5.22
CA HIS A 25 -13.80 16.88 4.25
C HIS A 25 -15.10 16.28 3.67
N ASP A 26 -15.08 15.03 3.24
CA ASP A 26 -16.26 14.33 2.72
C ASP A 26 -17.39 14.19 3.74
N ARG A 27 -17.06 14.17 5.04
CA ARG A 27 -18.02 14.18 6.14
C ARG A 27 -18.55 15.59 6.47
N GLY A 28 -18.12 16.61 5.72
CA GLY A 28 -18.54 18.01 5.91
C GLY A 28 -17.76 18.77 6.98
N GLU A 29 -16.65 18.21 7.49
CA GLU A 29 -15.78 18.90 8.44
C GLU A 29 -14.95 19.98 7.73
N LYS A 30 -14.63 21.06 8.45
CA LYS A 30 -13.73 22.10 7.95
C LYS A 30 -12.29 21.61 8.07
N VAL A 31 -11.58 21.53 6.93
CA VAL A 31 -10.23 20.95 6.84
C VAL A 31 -9.28 21.90 6.13
N GLN A 32 -8.09 22.06 6.69
CA GLN A 32 -6.94 22.71 6.06
C GLN A 32 -5.65 22.02 6.51
N GLY A 33 -4.53 22.36 5.94
CA GLY A 33 -3.25 21.88 6.45
C GLY A 33 -2.06 22.61 5.84
N SER A 34 -0.88 22.25 6.32
CA SER A 34 0.39 22.81 5.87
C SER A 34 1.32 21.70 5.38
N ASP A 35 2.22 22.03 4.47
CA ASP A 35 3.25 21.14 3.96
C ASP A 35 4.38 21.91 3.26
N ILE A 36 5.40 21.18 2.80
CA ILE A 36 6.48 21.71 1.96
C ILE A 36 5.96 22.16 0.60
N ASP A 37 6.68 23.06 -0.10
CA ASP A 37 6.26 23.56 -1.42
C ASP A 37 6.33 22.50 -2.52
N GLN A 38 7.22 21.50 -2.36
CA GLN A 38 7.40 20.45 -3.37
C GLN A 38 6.08 19.73 -3.66
N TYR A 39 5.71 19.61 -4.94
CA TYR A 39 4.52 18.90 -5.37
C TYR A 39 4.63 17.39 -5.07
N THR A 40 3.56 16.82 -4.53
CA THR A 40 3.44 15.37 -4.26
C THR A 40 2.22 14.80 -4.99
N PHE A 41 2.22 13.50 -5.27
CA PHE A 41 1.12 12.84 -5.97
C PHE A 41 -0.23 12.90 -5.21
N THR A 42 -0.19 13.04 -3.90
CA THR A 42 -1.37 13.19 -3.03
C THR A 42 -2.02 14.56 -3.12
N GLN A 43 -1.24 15.61 -3.46
CA GLN A 43 -1.68 17.00 -3.51
C GLN A 43 -2.87 17.19 -4.47
N ARG A 44 -2.85 16.51 -5.63
CA ARG A 44 -3.95 16.61 -6.61
C ARG A 44 -5.32 16.27 -6.03
N GLY A 45 -5.39 15.28 -5.14
CA GLY A 45 -6.64 14.89 -4.47
C GLY A 45 -7.17 15.97 -3.54
N LEU A 46 -6.28 16.58 -2.76
CA LEU A 46 -6.59 17.66 -1.84
C LEU A 46 -7.06 18.93 -2.58
N GLU A 47 -6.35 19.32 -3.64
CA GLU A 47 -6.72 20.45 -4.49
C GLU A 47 -8.10 20.25 -5.16
N LYS A 48 -8.35 19.06 -5.69
CA LYS A 48 -9.66 18.71 -6.29
C LYS A 48 -10.81 18.81 -5.28
N ALA A 49 -10.54 18.51 -4.02
CA ALA A 49 -11.50 18.67 -2.92
C ALA A 49 -11.62 20.12 -2.43
N GLY A 50 -10.77 21.04 -2.90
CA GLY A 50 -10.75 22.42 -2.43
C GLY A 50 -10.15 22.62 -1.04
N ILE A 51 -9.41 21.62 -0.53
CA ILE A 51 -8.73 21.70 0.77
C ILE A 51 -7.53 22.64 0.65
N LYS A 52 -7.47 23.64 1.53
CA LYS A 52 -6.41 24.64 1.54
C LYS A 52 -5.10 24.01 2.06
N ILE A 53 -4.04 24.12 1.26
CA ILE A 53 -2.68 23.72 1.61
C ILE A 53 -1.83 24.98 1.78
N LEU A 54 -1.23 25.14 2.95
CA LEU A 54 -0.42 26.29 3.35
C LEU A 54 1.05 25.86 3.41
N PRO A 55 2.02 26.80 3.27
CA PRO A 55 3.39 26.57 3.69
C PRO A 55 3.44 26.40 5.21
N PHE A 56 4.46 25.71 5.73
CA PHE A 56 4.68 25.63 7.17
C PHE A 56 4.95 27.01 7.77
N ASP A 57 4.11 27.45 8.72
CA ASP A 57 4.24 28.70 9.44
C ASP A 57 3.49 28.61 10.77
N GLU A 58 4.10 29.02 11.89
CA GLU A 58 3.47 29.08 13.19
C GLU A 58 2.21 29.97 13.23
N ASN A 59 2.14 30.96 12.33
CA ASN A 59 0.98 31.85 12.18
C ASN A 59 -0.25 31.14 11.58
N ASN A 60 -0.11 29.93 11.05
CA ASN A 60 -1.25 29.11 10.64
C ASN A 60 -2.07 28.63 11.85
N ILE A 61 -1.48 28.68 13.06
CA ILE A 61 -2.07 28.13 14.28
C ILE A 61 -2.78 29.24 15.07
N HIS A 62 -4.09 29.06 15.24
CA HIS A 62 -4.97 29.99 15.96
C HIS A 62 -6.03 29.25 16.78
N GLU A 63 -6.78 29.95 17.62
CA GLU A 63 -7.86 29.37 18.39
C GLU A 63 -8.93 28.69 17.52
N GLY A 64 -9.58 27.66 18.04
CA GLY A 64 -10.62 26.88 17.33
C GLY A 64 -10.08 25.75 16.45
N LEU A 65 -8.76 25.57 16.36
CA LEU A 65 -8.16 24.45 15.64
C LEU A 65 -8.09 23.19 16.50
N THR A 66 -8.28 22.03 15.86
CA THR A 66 -7.76 20.74 16.28
C THR A 66 -6.62 20.37 15.34
N VAL A 67 -5.44 20.17 15.86
CA VAL A 67 -4.24 19.91 15.07
C VAL A 67 -3.99 18.40 14.97
N ILE A 68 -3.73 17.94 13.73
CA ILE A 68 -3.35 16.56 13.45
C ILE A 68 -1.94 16.57 12.87
N ALA A 69 -1.01 16.02 13.61
CA ALA A 69 0.41 16.02 13.27
C ALA A 69 0.80 14.70 12.57
N GLY A 70 1.42 14.81 11.40
CA GLY A 70 2.00 13.67 10.70
C GLY A 70 3.12 13.01 11.52
N ASN A 71 3.22 11.69 11.44
CA ASN A 71 4.18 10.91 12.24
C ASN A 71 5.66 11.23 11.93
N SER A 72 5.95 11.91 10.83
CA SER A 72 7.29 12.32 10.44
C SER A 72 7.80 13.57 11.17
N PHE A 73 6.91 14.32 11.81
CA PHE A 73 7.24 15.56 12.49
C PHE A 73 7.41 15.34 14.01
N THR A 74 8.41 15.96 14.60
CA THR A 74 8.63 15.95 16.07
C THR A 74 7.81 17.05 16.73
N ASP A 75 7.78 17.06 18.07
CA ASP A 75 7.09 18.08 18.85
C ASP A 75 7.74 19.47 18.73
N ASP A 76 8.98 19.54 18.23
CA ASP A 76 9.72 20.79 17.99
C ASP A 76 9.27 21.49 16.68
N HIS A 77 8.44 20.86 15.84
CA HIS A 77 7.93 21.50 14.65
C HIS A 77 7.16 22.79 15.03
N PRO A 78 7.44 23.95 14.40
CA PRO A 78 6.90 25.26 14.82
C PRO A 78 5.38 25.27 15.05
N GLU A 79 4.61 24.70 14.13
CA GLU A 79 3.16 24.64 14.26
C GLU A 79 2.70 23.73 15.39
N ILE A 80 3.34 22.57 15.58
CA ILE A 80 3.00 21.63 16.68
C ILE A 80 3.30 22.25 18.02
N LYS A 81 4.48 22.86 18.15
CA LYS A 81 4.90 23.59 19.35
C LYS A 81 3.96 24.72 19.69
N LYS A 82 3.64 25.57 18.70
CA LYS A 82 2.69 26.69 18.86
C LYS A 82 1.31 26.20 19.30
N ALA A 83 0.79 25.15 18.70
CA ALA A 83 -0.51 24.57 19.10
C ALA A 83 -0.54 24.10 20.55
N ARG A 84 0.55 23.45 21.02
CA ARG A 84 0.69 23.01 22.42
C ARG A 84 0.81 24.19 23.37
N GLU A 85 1.58 25.23 23.02
CA GLU A 85 1.72 26.46 23.81
C GLU A 85 0.37 27.20 23.98
N MET A 86 -0.49 27.16 22.94
CA MET A 86 -1.83 27.72 22.98
C MET A 86 -2.86 26.79 23.68
N GLY A 87 -2.46 25.62 24.15
CA GLY A 87 -3.37 24.65 24.80
C GLY A 87 -4.37 24.01 23.84
N LEU A 88 -4.14 24.01 22.53
CA LEU A 88 -4.99 23.38 21.55
C LEU A 88 -4.88 21.86 21.61
N THR A 89 -5.94 21.18 21.18
CA THR A 89 -5.91 19.72 21.04
C THR A 89 -5.00 19.32 19.87
N VAL A 90 -3.96 18.53 20.18
CA VAL A 90 -3.01 18.00 19.17
C VAL A 90 -3.06 16.47 19.23
N TYR A 91 -3.36 15.85 18.11
CA TYR A 91 -3.28 14.40 17.91
C TYR A 91 -2.12 14.04 16.99
N ARG A 92 -1.47 12.91 17.23
CA ARG A 92 -0.69 12.25 16.19
C ARG A 92 -1.63 11.56 15.19
N TYR A 93 -1.19 11.42 13.94
CA TYR A 93 -1.98 10.76 12.89
C TYR A 93 -2.61 9.44 13.35
N HIS A 94 -1.81 8.54 13.92
CA HIS A 94 -2.25 7.21 14.35
C HIS A 94 -3.24 7.27 15.53
N GLU A 95 -3.07 8.21 16.46
CA GLU A 95 -4.01 8.43 17.57
C GLU A 95 -5.37 8.92 17.07
N PHE A 96 -5.34 9.84 16.10
CA PHE A 96 -6.56 10.36 15.51
C PHE A 96 -7.28 9.31 14.68
N LEU A 97 -6.54 8.45 13.95
CA LEU A 97 -7.11 7.29 13.25
C LEU A 97 -7.87 6.39 14.23
N GLY A 98 -7.25 6.04 15.37
CA GLY A 98 -7.92 5.27 16.44
C GLY A 98 -9.19 5.91 16.98
N LYS A 99 -9.34 7.23 16.87
CA LYS A 99 -10.54 7.96 17.26
C LYS A 99 -11.64 7.90 16.21
N ILE A 100 -11.31 8.11 14.92
CA ILE A 100 -12.31 8.25 13.85
C ILE A 100 -12.91 6.93 13.38
N ILE A 101 -12.27 5.79 13.66
CA ILE A 101 -12.79 4.44 13.36
C ILE A 101 -13.89 4.00 14.35
N LYS A 102 -13.99 4.64 15.52
CA LYS A 102 -14.97 4.25 16.56
C LYS A 102 -16.41 4.43 16.08
N GLY A 103 -17.27 3.52 16.53
CA GLY A 103 -18.70 3.55 16.22
C GLY A 103 -19.09 3.00 14.84
N LYS A 104 -18.13 2.38 14.13
CA LYS A 104 -18.33 1.68 12.85
C LYS A 104 -17.73 0.29 12.96
N THR A 105 -18.18 -0.64 12.13
CA THR A 105 -17.44 -1.90 11.96
C THR A 105 -16.11 -1.58 11.29
N SER A 106 -15.05 -1.59 12.09
CA SER A 106 -13.70 -1.21 11.65
C SER A 106 -12.88 -2.42 11.26
N ILE A 107 -12.25 -2.35 10.08
CA ILE A 107 -11.40 -3.42 9.54
C ILE A 107 -10.00 -2.86 9.29
N GLY A 108 -9.03 -3.29 10.10
CA GLY A 108 -7.64 -2.93 9.93
C GLY A 108 -6.89 -3.97 9.10
N VAL A 109 -6.26 -3.55 8.01
CA VAL A 109 -5.45 -4.43 7.17
C VAL A 109 -3.98 -4.21 7.49
N SER A 110 -3.33 -5.21 8.08
CA SER A 110 -1.92 -5.19 8.49
C SER A 110 -1.11 -6.28 7.78
N GLY A 111 0.21 -6.15 7.85
CA GLY A 111 1.17 -7.06 7.24
C GLY A 111 2.36 -6.31 6.68
N ALA A 112 3.50 -6.95 6.50
CA ALA A 112 4.63 -6.30 5.84
C ALA A 112 4.29 -5.93 4.38
N HIS A 113 3.64 -6.85 3.66
CA HIS A 113 3.29 -6.71 2.24
C HIS A 113 1.80 -6.93 1.99
N GLY A 114 1.27 -6.38 0.89
CA GLY A 114 -0.11 -6.60 0.45
C GLY A 114 -1.16 -5.72 1.12
N LYS A 115 -0.82 -4.92 2.14
CA LYS A 115 -1.77 -4.04 2.87
C LYS A 115 -2.60 -3.18 1.94
N THR A 116 -1.94 -2.35 1.12
CA THR A 116 -2.58 -1.36 0.25
C THR A 116 -3.53 -2.01 -0.76
N SER A 117 -3.10 -3.11 -1.40
CA SER A 117 -3.92 -3.84 -2.38
C SER A 117 -5.14 -4.48 -1.71
N THR A 118 -4.96 -5.11 -0.54
CA THR A 118 -6.06 -5.74 0.21
C THR A 118 -7.02 -4.69 0.75
N THR A 119 -6.51 -3.56 1.29
CA THR A 119 -7.34 -2.45 1.77
C THR A 119 -8.16 -1.86 0.62
N GLY A 120 -7.54 -1.65 -0.55
CA GLY A 120 -8.23 -1.15 -1.74
C GLY A 120 -9.31 -2.10 -2.24
N LEU A 121 -9.01 -3.39 -2.34
CA LEU A 121 -9.98 -4.41 -2.77
C LEU A 121 -11.15 -4.52 -1.79
N LEU A 122 -10.89 -4.56 -0.48
CA LEU A 122 -11.93 -4.62 0.55
C LEU A 122 -12.79 -3.34 0.54
N SER A 123 -12.15 -2.18 0.41
CA SER A 123 -12.86 -0.90 0.32
C SER A 123 -13.77 -0.84 -0.88
N HIS A 124 -13.32 -1.34 -2.04
CA HIS A 124 -14.11 -1.42 -3.25
C HIS A 124 -15.33 -2.33 -3.07
N VAL A 125 -15.11 -3.56 -2.60
CA VAL A 125 -16.18 -4.54 -2.41
C VAL A 125 -17.22 -4.01 -1.42
N LEU A 126 -16.80 -3.55 -0.24
CA LEU A 126 -17.74 -3.07 0.78
C LEU A 126 -18.45 -1.77 0.38
N SER A 127 -17.78 -0.86 -0.37
CA SER A 127 -18.41 0.37 -0.87
C SER A 127 -19.49 0.12 -1.92
N GLY A 128 -19.38 -0.97 -2.69
CA GLY A 128 -20.44 -1.39 -3.62
C GLY A 128 -21.69 -1.94 -2.93
N ILE A 129 -21.59 -2.26 -1.63
CA ILE A 129 -22.63 -2.97 -0.87
C ILE A 129 -23.25 -2.08 0.20
N ALA A 130 -22.44 -1.31 0.93
CA ALA A 130 -22.89 -0.48 2.04
C ALA A 130 -22.05 0.81 2.17
N PRO A 131 -22.57 1.87 2.79
CA PRO A 131 -21.81 3.08 3.07
C PRO A 131 -20.51 2.73 3.80
N THR A 132 -19.37 3.00 3.19
CA THR A 132 -18.04 2.58 3.66
C THR A 132 -17.08 3.75 3.64
N ASP A 133 -16.53 4.08 4.80
CA ASP A 133 -15.35 4.95 4.89
C ASP A 133 -14.10 4.12 4.62
N TYR A 134 -13.12 4.71 3.95
CA TYR A 134 -11.85 4.01 3.76
C TYR A 134 -10.64 4.95 3.74
N LEU A 135 -9.51 4.39 4.15
CA LEU A 135 -8.19 4.99 4.15
C LEU A 135 -7.19 4.00 3.57
N ILE A 136 -6.74 4.26 2.34
CA ILE A 136 -5.81 3.40 1.58
C ILE A 136 -4.42 4.04 1.59
N GLY A 137 -3.38 3.23 1.68
CA GLY A 137 -1.98 3.68 1.72
C GLY A 137 -1.47 4.34 0.43
N ASP A 138 -2.27 4.35 -0.63
CA ASP A 138 -1.99 5.08 -1.88
C ASP A 138 -2.42 6.57 -1.83
N GLY A 139 -2.81 7.07 -0.67
CA GLY A 139 -3.31 8.43 -0.46
C GLY A 139 -4.80 8.61 -0.77
N SER A 140 -5.50 7.55 -1.13
CA SER A 140 -6.94 7.60 -1.35
C SER A 140 -7.69 7.50 -0.02
N GLY A 141 -8.63 8.41 0.20
CA GLY A 141 -9.52 8.42 1.34
C GLY A 141 -10.93 8.82 0.92
N LYS A 142 -11.94 8.24 1.56
CA LYS A 142 -13.34 8.58 1.33
C LYS A 142 -14.11 8.53 2.64
N GLY A 143 -14.86 9.57 2.92
CA GLY A 143 -15.84 9.62 3.98
C GLY A 143 -17.26 9.61 3.42
N VAL A 144 -18.16 8.89 4.07
CA VAL A 144 -19.58 8.89 3.69
C VAL A 144 -20.48 9.09 4.92
N PRO A 145 -21.62 9.76 4.78
CA PRO A 145 -22.58 9.87 5.88
C PRO A 145 -23.07 8.48 6.32
N ASN A 146 -23.16 8.30 7.65
CA ASN A 146 -23.68 7.06 8.25
C ASN A 146 -22.95 5.78 7.78
N ALA A 147 -21.63 5.87 7.59
CA ALA A 147 -20.84 4.73 7.22
C ALA A 147 -21.05 3.55 8.18
N ARG A 148 -21.37 2.37 7.62
CA ARG A 148 -21.41 1.09 8.35
C ARG A 148 -20.01 0.61 8.63
N PHE A 149 -19.12 0.68 7.61
CA PHE A 149 -17.75 0.18 7.65
C PHE A 149 -16.72 1.31 7.69
N PHE A 150 -15.58 1.02 8.29
CA PHE A 150 -14.36 1.80 8.16
C PHE A 150 -13.19 0.84 7.83
N VAL A 151 -12.72 0.86 6.60
CA VAL A 151 -11.59 0.05 6.13
C VAL A 151 -10.33 0.91 6.13
N TYR A 152 -9.24 0.43 6.75
CA TYR A 152 -8.02 1.20 6.80
C TYR A 152 -6.76 0.34 6.77
N GLU A 153 -5.69 0.90 6.23
CA GLU A 153 -4.38 0.31 6.30
C GLU A 153 -3.78 0.51 7.70
N ALA A 154 -3.53 -0.58 8.39
CA ALA A 154 -2.98 -0.62 9.74
C ALA A 154 -1.45 -0.79 9.65
N ASP A 155 -0.71 0.34 9.69
CA ASP A 155 0.73 0.41 9.47
C ASP A 155 1.50 -0.08 10.70
N GLU A 156 2.27 -1.17 10.53
CA GLU A 156 3.12 -1.76 11.56
C GLU A 156 4.37 -0.91 11.87
N TYR A 157 4.78 -0.02 10.96
CA TYR A 157 5.96 0.81 11.15
C TYR A 157 5.86 1.61 12.45
N ARG A 158 6.91 1.55 13.27
CA ARG A 158 6.96 2.14 14.61
C ARG A 158 5.76 1.77 15.50
N ARG A 159 5.15 0.64 15.23
CA ARG A 159 3.99 0.12 15.97
C ARG A 159 2.78 1.07 15.94
N HIS A 160 2.64 1.91 14.91
CA HIS A 160 1.55 2.89 14.81
C HIS A 160 0.16 2.25 14.83
N PHE A 161 0.00 1.04 14.27
CA PHE A 161 -1.27 0.30 14.28
C PHE A 161 -1.77 -0.02 15.69
N LEU A 162 -0.90 -0.02 16.71
CA LEU A 162 -1.30 -0.26 18.11
C LEU A 162 -2.10 0.89 18.73
N ALA A 163 -2.21 2.04 18.06
CA ALA A 163 -3.13 3.10 18.46
C ALA A 163 -4.59 2.81 18.07
N THR A 164 -4.84 1.71 17.34
CA THR A 164 -6.17 1.31 16.88
C THR A 164 -6.60 -0.01 17.52
N GLU A 165 -7.90 -0.15 17.70
CA GLU A 165 -8.55 -1.38 18.20
C GLU A 165 -9.66 -1.76 17.23
N PRO A 166 -9.34 -2.45 16.11
CA PRO A 166 -10.33 -2.78 15.10
C PRO A 166 -11.32 -3.85 15.55
N ASP A 167 -12.51 -3.88 14.93
CA ASP A 167 -13.42 -5.00 15.06
C ASP A 167 -12.84 -6.26 14.40
N TYR A 168 -12.31 -6.12 13.18
CA TYR A 168 -11.64 -7.17 12.46
C TYR A 168 -10.22 -6.74 12.04
N ALA A 169 -9.29 -7.69 12.08
CA ALA A 169 -7.96 -7.51 11.50
C ALA A 169 -7.74 -8.49 10.36
N ILE A 170 -7.27 -8.00 9.21
CA ILE A 170 -6.65 -8.84 8.19
C ILE A 170 -5.15 -8.75 8.42
N MET A 171 -4.48 -9.91 8.48
CA MET A 171 -3.03 -10.03 8.63
C MET A 171 -2.47 -10.79 7.43
N THR A 172 -1.83 -10.06 6.51
CA THR A 172 -1.41 -10.63 5.23
C THR A 172 -0.12 -11.43 5.33
N ASN A 173 0.84 -11.01 6.15
CA ASN A 173 2.09 -11.70 6.44
C ASN A 173 2.88 -10.98 7.53
N ILE A 174 3.86 -11.67 8.11
CA ILE A 174 4.89 -11.09 8.98
C ILE A 174 6.24 -11.31 8.31
N ASP A 175 6.86 -10.22 7.83
CA ASP A 175 8.18 -10.26 7.20
C ASP A 175 9.10 -9.22 7.85
N PHE A 176 10.42 -9.38 7.69
CA PHE A 176 11.39 -8.45 8.25
C PHE A 176 11.52 -7.24 7.33
N ASP A 177 10.77 -6.20 7.63
CA ASP A 177 10.91 -4.89 7.01
C ASP A 177 11.21 -3.81 8.06
N HIS A 178 11.53 -2.61 7.63
CA HIS A 178 11.88 -1.49 8.50
C HIS A 178 13.04 -1.75 9.47
N PRO A 179 14.24 -2.16 8.99
CA PRO A 179 15.40 -2.45 9.82
C PRO A 179 15.94 -1.21 10.56
N ASP A 180 15.46 -0.02 10.20
CA ASP A 180 15.72 1.23 10.93
C ASP A 180 14.96 1.31 12.26
N TYR A 181 13.96 0.47 12.48
CA TYR A 181 13.15 0.44 13.69
C TYR A 181 13.14 -0.94 14.37
N TYR A 182 12.76 -1.98 13.66
CA TYR A 182 12.71 -3.34 14.19
C TYR A 182 14.10 -3.99 14.22
N LYS A 183 14.43 -4.62 15.37
CA LYS A 183 15.74 -5.25 15.57
C LYS A 183 15.81 -6.67 15.01
N SER A 184 14.68 -7.33 14.90
CA SER A 184 14.55 -8.70 14.42
C SER A 184 13.13 -8.98 13.93
N ILE A 185 12.97 -10.09 13.23
CA ILE A 185 11.64 -10.58 12.82
C ILE A 185 10.76 -10.93 14.03
N ASP A 186 11.35 -11.32 15.16
CA ASP A 186 10.61 -11.62 16.37
C ASP A 186 10.07 -10.33 17.03
N ASP A 187 10.80 -9.22 16.91
CA ASP A 187 10.32 -7.90 17.34
C ASP A 187 9.12 -7.42 16.50
N VAL A 188 9.12 -7.74 15.19
CA VAL A 188 7.94 -7.54 14.33
C VAL A 188 6.77 -8.41 14.81
N ALA A 189 7.02 -9.71 15.04
CA ALA A 189 5.98 -10.65 15.48
C ALA A 189 5.35 -10.24 16.82
N ASP A 190 6.13 -9.69 17.77
CA ASP A 190 5.62 -9.14 19.02
C ASP A 190 4.65 -7.96 18.82
N ALA A 191 4.91 -7.10 17.83
CA ALA A 191 4.00 -6.02 17.49
C ALA A 191 2.67 -6.57 16.96
N PHE A 192 2.72 -7.58 16.08
CA PHE A 192 1.53 -8.26 15.55
C PHE A 192 0.77 -9.02 16.65
N GLN A 193 1.49 -9.67 17.58
CA GLN A 193 0.86 -10.31 18.74
C GLN A 193 0.09 -9.31 19.61
N THR A 194 0.64 -8.11 19.80
CA THR A 194 -0.03 -7.03 20.54
C THR A 194 -1.27 -6.56 19.79
N PHE A 195 -1.17 -6.36 18.47
CA PHE A 195 -2.30 -5.94 17.62
C PHE A 195 -3.41 -7.01 17.59
N ALA A 196 -3.04 -8.30 17.54
CA ALA A 196 -3.98 -9.40 17.64
C ALA A 196 -4.81 -9.35 18.94
N ASN A 197 -4.17 -9.03 20.05
CA ASN A 197 -4.82 -8.90 21.36
C ASN A 197 -5.79 -7.70 21.47
N GLN A 198 -5.61 -6.69 20.60
CA GLN A 198 -6.46 -5.49 20.53
C GLN A 198 -7.66 -5.65 19.59
N THR A 199 -7.65 -6.68 18.74
CA THR A 199 -8.76 -6.98 17.82
C THR A 199 -9.98 -7.50 18.58
N LYS A 200 -11.19 -7.03 18.22
CA LYS A 200 -12.41 -7.19 19.05
C LYS A 200 -13.31 -8.35 18.64
N LYS A 201 -13.38 -8.70 17.34
CA LYS A 201 -14.33 -9.72 16.82
C LYS A 201 -13.66 -10.90 16.16
N GLY A 202 -12.66 -10.69 15.32
CA GLY A 202 -12.01 -11.76 14.58
C GLY A 202 -10.79 -11.31 13.79
N ILE A 203 -9.90 -12.25 13.53
CA ILE A 203 -8.68 -12.05 12.77
C ILE A 203 -8.71 -12.98 11.56
N PHE A 204 -8.40 -12.46 10.38
CA PHE A 204 -8.22 -13.21 9.15
C PHE A 204 -6.73 -13.19 8.79
N ALA A 205 -6.05 -14.31 8.87
CA ALA A 205 -4.61 -14.40 8.74
C ALA A 205 -4.21 -15.33 7.59
N TRP A 206 -3.16 -15.00 6.85
CA TRP A 206 -2.64 -15.85 5.80
C TRP A 206 -2.05 -17.15 6.38
N GLY A 207 -2.57 -18.28 5.92
CA GLY A 207 -2.30 -19.59 6.53
C GLY A 207 -0.90 -20.13 6.29
N ASP A 208 -0.17 -19.70 5.25
CA ASP A 208 1.19 -20.17 4.98
C ASP A 208 2.26 -19.45 5.82
N ASP A 209 1.89 -18.34 6.46
CA ASP A 209 2.82 -17.65 7.35
C ASP A 209 2.91 -18.35 8.72
N LYS A 210 4.08 -18.95 8.97
CA LYS A 210 4.35 -19.69 10.21
C LYS A 210 4.25 -18.85 11.48
N ARG A 211 4.51 -17.53 11.40
CA ARG A 211 4.41 -16.62 12.54
C ARG A 211 2.97 -16.24 12.80
N LEU A 212 2.19 -16.00 11.75
CA LEU A 212 0.74 -15.79 11.91
C LEU A 212 0.06 -17.01 12.52
N ARG A 213 0.50 -18.23 12.18
CA ARG A 213 0.01 -19.49 12.81
C ARG A 213 0.33 -19.59 14.31
N GLN A 214 1.31 -18.85 14.81
CA GLN A 214 1.69 -18.86 16.22
C GLN A 214 0.99 -17.79 17.05
N LEU A 215 0.28 -16.86 16.42
CA LEU A 215 -0.45 -15.81 17.11
C LEU A 215 -1.53 -16.40 18.02
N LYS A 216 -1.69 -15.74 19.16
CA LYS A 216 -2.76 -16.02 20.13
C LYS A 216 -3.63 -14.77 20.23
N ALA A 217 -4.93 -14.94 20.26
CA ALA A 217 -5.86 -13.83 20.43
C ALA A 217 -7.02 -14.24 21.34
N LYS A 218 -7.71 -13.24 21.89
CA LYS A 218 -8.95 -13.46 22.65
C LYS A 218 -10.16 -13.71 21.74
N VAL A 219 -10.00 -13.41 20.46
CA VAL A 219 -10.99 -13.59 19.40
C VAL A 219 -10.57 -14.72 18.48
N PRO A 220 -11.50 -15.30 17.70
CA PRO A 220 -11.16 -16.34 16.73
C PRO A 220 -10.16 -15.82 15.68
N ILE A 221 -9.23 -16.69 15.29
CA ILE A 221 -8.33 -16.48 14.14
C ILE A 221 -8.77 -17.46 13.05
N TYR A 222 -9.10 -16.93 11.88
CA TYR A 222 -9.48 -17.67 10.68
C TYR A 222 -8.35 -17.59 9.68
N TYR A 223 -7.86 -18.74 9.23
CA TYR A 223 -6.78 -18.81 8.27
C TYR A 223 -7.32 -18.90 6.86
N TYR A 224 -6.68 -18.18 5.93
CA TYR A 224 -7.00 -18.22 4.52
C TYR A 224 -5.78 -18.59 3.68
N GLY A 225 -5.95 -19.36 2.61
CA GLY A 225 -4.86 -19.79 1.74
C GLY A 225 -5.28 -20.89 0.76
N LEU A 226 -4.30 -21.68 0.34
CA LEU A 226 -4.49 -22.80 -0.58
C LEU A 226 -4.45 -24.16 0.10
N ASN A 227 -4.05 -24.22 1.37
CA ASN A 227 -3.90 -25.49 2.09
C ASN A 227 -5.24 -26.00 2.63
N ASP A 228 -5.37 -27.29 2.73
CA ASP A 228 -6.54 -27.98 3.30
C ASP A 228 -6.75 -27.70 4.81
N THR A 229 -5.72 -27.17 5.46
CA THR A 229 -5.76 -26.72 6.85
C THR A 229 -6.26 -25.30 7.04
N ASP A 230 -6.56 -24.58 5.96
CA ASP A 230 -7.06 -23.20 6.01
C ASP A 230 -8.59 -23.18 6.14
N ASP A 231 -9.11 -22.27 6.97
CA ASP A 231 -10.55 -22.13 7.15
C ASP A 231 -11.24 -21.64 5.85
N PHE A 232 -10.64 -20.65 5.17
CA PHE A 232 -11.03 -20.19 3.84
C PHE A 232 -9.99 -20.66 2.83
N GLN A 233 -10.36 -21.63 2.01
CA GLN A 233 -9.45 -22.22 1.05
C GLN A 233 -9.87 -21.88 -0.38
N ALA A 234 -8.92 -21.45 -1.23
CA ALA A 234 -9.13 -21.43 -2.67
C ALA A 234 -8.73 -22.77 -3.26
N VAL A 235 -9.64 -23.36 -4.02
CA VAL A 235 -9.44 -24.61 -4.76
C VAL A 235 -9.72 -24.39 -6.25
N ASP A 236 -9.30 -25.29 -7.10
CA ASP A 236 -9.48 -25.20 -8.57
C ASP A 236 -9.02 -23.86 -9.16
N VAL A 237 -7.88 -23.37 -8.67
CA VAL A 237 -7.30 -22.09 -9.07
C VAL A 237 -6.90 -22.11 -10.53
N LYS A 238 -7.42 -21.14 -11.30
CA LYS A 238 -7.08 -20.89 -12.72
C LYS A 238 -6.53 -19.49 -12.85
N ARG A 239 -5.27 -19.38 -13.26
CA ARG A 239 -4.59 -18.14 -13.56
C ARG A 239 -4.49 -17.99 -15.08
N THR A 240 -5.04 -16.92 -15.63
CA THR A 240 -5.10 -16.62 -17.05
C THR A 240 -4.56 -15.23 -17.36
N THR A 241 -4.45 -14.89 -18.63
CA THR A 241 -4.05 -13.54 -19.09
C THR A 241 -5.13 -12.47 -18.88
N SER A 242 -6.28 -12.83 -18.33
CA SER A 242 -7.39 -11.91 -18.00
C SER A 242 -7.72 -11.87 -16.51
N GLY A 243 -6.87 -12.48 -15.68
CA GLY A 243 -7.04 -12.51 -14.22
C GLY A 243 -7.04 -13.91 -13.65
N SER A 244 -7.59 -14.07 -12.47
CA SER A 244 -7.63 -15.35 -11.74
C SER A 244 -9.05 -15.72 -11.36
N SER A 245 -9.38 -17.03 -11.39
CA SER A 245 -10.63 -17.57 -10.89
C SER A 245 -10.36 -18.79 -10.01
N PHE A 246 -11.19 -19.02 -9.02
CA PHE A 246 -11.02 -20.08 -8.04
C PHE A 246 -12.34 -20.36 -7.31
N ASP A 247 -12.53 -21.59 -6.86
CA ASP A 247 -13.62 -21.90 -5.96
C ASP A 247 -13.19 -21.63 -4.52
N VAL A 248 -14.11 -21.19 -3.67
CA VAL A 248 -13.83 -20.91 -2.26
C VAL A 248 -14.61 -21.88 -1.38
N THR A 249 -13.91 -22.48 -0.42
CA THR A 249 -14.56 -23.24 0.64
C THR A 249 -14.32 -22.57 2.00
N TYR A 250 -15.31 -22.64 2.88
CA TYR A 250 -15.17 -22.27 4.29
C TYR A 250 -15.44 -23.50 5.16
N LYS A 251 -14.39 -24.01 5.82
CA LYS A 251 -14.45 -25.22 6.64
C LYS A 251 -15.12 -26.38 5.92
N GLY A 252 -14.75 -26.60 4.65
CA GLY A 252 -15.30 -27.62 3.77
C GLY A 252 -16.65 -27.32 3.12
N LYS A 253 -17.34 -26.24 3.52
CA LYS A 253 -18.56 -25.78 2.83
C LYS A 253 -18.19 -25.00 1.58
N ASN A 254 -18.64 -25.44 0.43
CA ASN A 254 -18.43 -24.73 -0.84
C ASN A 254 -19.24 -23.43 -0.88
N LEU A 255 -18.54 -22.31 -1.10
CA LEU A 255 -19.12 -20.98 -1.29
C LEU A 255 -19.26 -20.61 -2.77
N GLY A 256 -18.80 -21.47 -3.68
CA GLY A 256 -18.86 -21.32 -5.13
C GLY A 256 -17.64 -20.61 -5.73
N ASN A 257 -17.75 -20.32 -7.04
CA ASN A 257 -16.66 -19.74 -7.82
C ASN A 257 -16.59 -18.23 -7.70
N PHE A 258 -15.36 -17.71 -7.58
CA PHE A 258 -15.04 -16.29 -7.58
C PHE A 258 -14.00 -15.99 -8.66
N SER A 259 -13.96 -14.75 -9.12
CA SER A 259 -12.96 -14.29 -10.07
C SER A 259 -12.57 -12.83 -9.81
N VAL A 260 -11.32 -12.50 -10.09
CA VAL A 260 -10.77 -11.17 -9.95
C VAL A 260 -9.90 -10.84 -11.17
N PRO A 261 -10.02 -9.63 -11.76
CA PRO A 261 -9.25 -9.23 -12.94
C PRO A 261 -7.85 -8.73 -12.51
N LEU A 262 -7.19 -9.48 -11.63
CA LEU A 262 -5.87 -9.19 -11.12
C LEU A 262 -4.94 -10.39 -11.34
N PHE A 263 -3.66 -10.09 -11.47
CA PHE A 263 -2.61 -11.07 -11.76
C PHE A 263 -1.77 -11.35 -10.51
N GLY A 264 -1.09 -12.49 -10.51
CA GLY A 264 -0.26 -12.93 -9.40
C GLY A 264 -1.04 -13.68 -8.30
N GLU A 265 -0.41 -14.69 -7.74
CA GLU A 265 -1.01 -15.55 -6.70
C GLU A 265 -1.39 -14.75 -5.44
N HIS A 266 -0.60 -13.73 -5.08
CA HIS A 266 -0.87 -12.86 -3.95
C HIS A 266 -2.25 -12.18 -4.02
N ASN A 267 -2.78 -11.90 -5.21
CA ASN A 267 -4.11 -11.32 -5.36
C ASN A 267 -5.24 -12.34 -5.13
N ILE A 268 -4.97 -13.63 -5.26
CA ILE A 268 -5.89 -14.69 -4.82
C ILE A 268 -5.99 -14.65 -3.29
N PHE A 269 -4.87 -14.56 -2.58
CA PHE A 269 -4.84 -14.44 -1.11
C PHE A 269 -5.53 -13.16 -0.63
N ASN A 270 -5.25 -12.02 -1.26
CA ASN A 270 -5.94 -10.76 -0.95
C ASN A 270 -7.46 -10.89 -1.14
N SER A 271 -7.90 -11.58 -2.21
CA SER A 271 -9.31 -11.81 -2.48
C SER A 271 -9.95 -12.75 -1.44
N LEU A 272 -9.26 -13.81 -1.02
CA LEU A 272 -9.75 -14.70 0.05
C LEU A 272 -9.97 -13.96 1.36
N ALA A 273 -9.03 -13.09 1.76
CA ALA A 273 -9.17 -12.27 2.95
C ALA A 273 -10.41 -11.35 2.87
N VAL A 274 -10.64 -10.74 1.71
CA VAL A 274 -11.81 -9.87 1.47
C VAL A 274 -13.10 -10.66 1.50
N ILE A 275 -13.16 -11.83 0.83
CA ILE A 275 -14.32 -12.72 0.84
C ILE A 275 -14.63 -13.16 2.28
N ALA A 276 -13.61 -13.52 3.06
CA ALA A 276 -13.76 -13.97 4.42
C ALA A 276 -14.40 -12.89 5.32
N VAL A 277 -13.88 -11.65 5.28
CA VAL A 277 -14.46 -10.53 6.05
C VAL A 277 -15.90 -10.25 5.62
N ALA A 278 -16.16 -10.16 4.32
CA ALA A 278 -17.49 -9.88 3.79
C ALA A 278 -18.50 -11.00 4.16
N TYR A 279 -18.06 -12.27 4.10
CA TYR A 279 -18.87 -13.41 4.54
C TYR A 279 -19.25 -13.33 6.01
N PHE A 280 -18.32 -12.91 6.89
CA PHE A 280 -18.60 -12.75 8.32
C PHE A 280 -19.47 -11.53 8.67
N GLU A 281 -19.58 -10.58 7.75
CA GLU A 281 -20.50 -9.45 7.85
C GLU A 281 -21.83 -9.70 7.13
N ASP A 282 -22.16 -10.97 6.86
CA ASP A 282 -23.41 -11.44 6.25
C ASP A 282 -23.70 -10.80 4.88
N VAL A 283 -22.64 -10.48 4.12
CA VAL A 283 -22.77 -9.95 2.77
C VAL A 283 -23.14 -11.09 1.81
N ASP A 284 -24.09 -10.83 0.91
CA ASP A 284 -24.47 -11.81 -0.11
C ASP A 284 -23.30 -12.18 -1.01
N LEU A 285 -23.12 -13.48 -1.26
CA LEU A 285 -21.99 -14.00 -2.04
C LEU A 285 -22.01 -13.54 -3.50
N ASP A 286 -23.17 -13.29 -4.09
CA ASP A 286 -23.28 -12.82 -5.47
C ASP A 286 -22.91 -11.34 -5.59
N GLU A 287 -23.20 -10.53 -4.57
CA GLU A 287 -22.72 -9.16 -4.47
C GLU A 287 -21.19 -9.13 -4.35
N ILE A 288 -20.59 -9.97 -3.49
CA ILE A 288 -19.13 -10.08 -3.39
C ILE A 288 -18.52 -10.46 -4.75
N ARG A 289 -19.08 -11.46 -5.45
CA ARG A 289 -18.62 -11.88 -6.79
C ARG A 289 -18.68 -10.77 -7.81
N LYS A 290 -19.77 -9.99 -7.79
CA LYS A 290 -19.98 -8.86 -8.71
C LYS A 290 -18.92 -7.79 -8.47
N GLU A 291 -18.71 -7.39 -7.24
CA GLU A 291 -17.78 -6.31 -6.92
C GLU A 291 -16.31 -6.71 -7.15
N LEU A 292 -15.91 -7.95 -6.84
CA LEU A 292 -14.57 -8.45 -7.14
C LEU A 292 -14.22 -8.35 -8.63
N LYS A 293 -15.17 -8.62 -9.53
CA LYS A 293 -14.97 -8.57 -10.99
C LYS A 293 -14.75 -7.16 -11.53
N THR A 294 -15.16 -6.13 -10.80
CA THR A 294 -15.09 -4.73 -11.25
C THR A 294 -13.89 -3.98 -10.70
N PHE A 295 -13.10 -4.59 -9.81
CA PHE A 295 -11.95 -3.94 -9.21
C PHE A 295 -10.83 -3.70 -10.22
N GLN A 296 -10.33 -2.45 -10.29
CA GLN A 296 -9.32 -2.01 -11.24
C GLN A 296 -7.92 -1.84 -10.62
N GLY A 297 -7.71 -2.37 -9.40
CA GLY A 297 -6.46 -2.17 -8.67
C GLY A 297 -6.41 -0.86 -7.88
N VAL A 298 -5.25 -0.57 -7.31
CA VAL A 298 -4.93 0.66 -6.58
C VAL A 298 -3.74 1.36 -7.24
N LYS A 299 -3.56 2.64 -6.98
CA LYS A 299 -2.46 3.42 -7.57
C LYS A 299 -1.11 2.80 -7.23
N ARG A 300 -0.22 2.77 -8.22
CA ARG A 300 1.15 2.28 -8.06
C ARG A 300 1.25 0.82 -7.56
N ARG A 301 0.27 -0.02 -7.84
CA ARG A 301 0.31 -1.46 -7.61
C ARG A 301 -0.08 -2.13 -8.92
N PHE A 302 0.93 -2.56 -9.68
CA PHE A 302 0.77 -3.14 -11.00
C PHE A 302 -0.05 -2.24 -11.95
N ALA A 303 0.25 -0.93 -11.94
CA ALA A 303 -0.48 0.05 -12.74
C ALA A 303 0.03 0.06 -14.18
N GLU A 304 -0.72 -0.60 -15.07
CA GLU A 304 -0.37 -0.75 -16.48
C GLU A 304 -0.73 0.48 -17.32
N ARG A 305 0.16 0.80 -18.26
CA ARG A 305 -0.09 1.77 -19.34
C ARG A 305 0.52 1.29 -20.65
N LYS A 306 -0.15 1.65 -21.77
CA LYS A 306 0.37 1.39 -23.11
C LYS A 306 0.70 2.71 -23.80
N ILE A 307 1.96 2.89 -24.19
CA ILE A 307 2.46 4.10 -24.86
C ILE A 307 3.28 3.67 -26.06
N ALA A 308 2.91 4.15 -27.23
CA ALA A 308 3.58 3.84 -28.52
C ALA A 308 3.77 2.32 -28.77
N GLY A 309 2.81 1.50 -28.32
CA GLY A 309 2.88 0.03 -28.44
C GLY A 309 3.62 -0.66 -27.31
N MET A 310 4.34 0.07 -26.47
CA MET A 310 5.07 -0.46 -25.29
C MET A 310 4.11 -0.68 -24.11
N THR A 311 4.30 -1.77 -23.39
CA THR A 311 3.63 -2.02 -22.12
C THR A 311 4.53 -1.55 -20.98
N ILE A 312 4.05 -0.60 -20.19
CA ILE A 312 4.75 -0.03 -19.03
C ILE A 312 3.91 -0.34 -17.78
N ILE A 313 4.57 -0.83 -16.74
CA ILE A 313 3.94 -1.12 -15.44
C ILE A 313 4.66 -0.31 -14.36
N ASP A 314 3.91 0.51 -13.61
CA ASP A 314 4.39 1.18 -12.38
C ASP A 314 4.00 0.34 -11.16
N ASP A 315 4.98 -0.02 -10.34
CA ASP A 315 4.74 -0.73 -9.09
C ASP A 315 5.57 -0.17 -7.94
N TYR A 316 4.95 -0.08 -6.79
CA TYR A 316 5.60 0.42 -5.57
C TYR A 316 6.56 -0.60 -4.93
N ALA A 317 6.70 -1.80 -5.51
CA ALA A 317 7.52 -2.88 -5.00
C ALA A 317 8.95 -2.41 -4.67
N HIS A 318 9.35 -2.58 -3.42
CA HIS A 318 10.63 -2.14 -2.88
C HIS A 318 11.23 -3.13 -1.88
N HIS A 319 10.61 -4.29 -1.71
CA HIS A 319 11.08 -5.43 -0.92
C HIS A 319 11.21 -6.67 -1.83
N PRO A 320 12.15 -7.60 -1.58
CA PRO A 320 12.33 -8.80 -2.40
C PRO A 320 11.06 -9.62 -2.63
N THR A 321 10.24 -9.77 -1.61
CA THR A 321 8.94 -10.46 -1.68
C THR A 321 7.98 -9.77 -2.66
N GLU A 322 7.93 -8.43 -2.64
CA GLU A 322 7.08 -7.65 -3.56
C GLU A 322 7.58 -7.73 -4.99
N ILE A 323 8.90 -7.61 -5.21
CA ILE A 323 9.53 -7.75 -6.54
C ILE A 323 9.15 -9.09 -7.18
N LYS A 324 9.29 -10.18 -6.41
CA LYS A 324 8.89 -11.52 -6.86
C LYS A 324 7.41 -11.57 -7.25
N ALA A 325 6.54 -11.00 -6.43
CA ALA A 325 5.10 -11.00 -6.68
C ALA A 325 4.72 -10.20 -7.94
N THR A 326 5.37 -9.04 -8.16
CA THR A 326 5.14 -8.20 -9.34
C THR A 326 5.62 -8.90 -10.62
N ILE A 327 6.79 -9.55 -10.59
CA ILE A 327 7.29 -10.32 -11.74
C ILE A 327 6.37 -11.53 -12.03
N ASP A 328 5.90 -12.24 -11.00
CA ASP A 328 4.94 -13.36 -11.16
C ASP A 328 3.63 -12.89 -11.80
N ALA A 329 3.11 -11.73 -11.40
CA ALA A 329 1.93 -11.14 -11.99
C ALA A 329 2.15 -10.80 -13.48
N ALA A 330 3.30 -10.20 -13.82
CA ALA A 330 3.63 -9.87 -15.19
C ALA A 330 3.82 -11.12 -16.07
N ARG A 331 4.40 -12.20 -15.53
CA ARG A 331 4.50 -13.49 -16.21
C ARG A 331 3.14 -14.11 -16.49
N GLN A 332 2.18 -13.96 -15.58
CA GLN A 332 0.83 -14.44 -15.78
C GLN A 332 0.12 -13.69 -16.90
N GLU A 333 0.20 -12.36 -16.92
CA GLU A 333 -0.47 -11.53 -17.93
C GLU A 333 0.20 -11.61 -19.30
N TYR A 334 1.54 -11.68 -19.32
CA TYR A 334 2.37 -11.63 -20.52
C TYR A 334 3.29 -12.86 -20.63
N PRO A 335 2.75 -14.09 -20.76
CA PRO A 335 3.55 -15.33 -20.69
C PRO A 335 4.56 -15.49 -21.82
N SER A 336 4.37 -14.82 -22.96
CA SER A 336 5.25 -14.90 -24.15
C SER A 336 6.18 -13.71 -24.30
N LYS A 337 6.09 -12.69 -23.43
CA LYS A 337 6.91 -11.49 -23.52
C LYS A 337 8.09 -11.53 -22.56
N LYS A 338 9.16 -10.84 -22.92
CA LYS A 338 10.24 -10.57 -21.97
C LYS A 338 9.80 -9.54 -20.93
N ILE A 339 10.30 -9.71 -19.72
CA ILE A 339 10.08 -8.79 -18.61
C ILE A 339 11.40 -8.08 -18.32
N ALA A 340 11.47 -6.80 -18.66
CA ALA A 340 12.57 -5.91 -18.28
C ALA A 340 12.18 -5.12 -17.03
N VAL A 341 12.98 -5.18 -15.99
CA VAL A 341 12.72 -4.51 -14.72
C VAL A 341 13.66 -3.32 -14.56
N VAL A 342 13.10 -2.16 -14.21
CA VAL A 342 13.83 -0.97 -13.77
C VAL A 342 13.58 -0.84 -12.27
N PHE A 343 14.56 -1.18 -11.44
CA PHE A 343 14.40 -1.19 -9.98
C PHE A 343 15.17 -0.05 -9.32
N GLN A 344 14.49 0.70 -8.47
CA GLN A 344 15.09 1.71 -7.59
C GLN A 344 15.18 1.16 -6.17
N PRO A 345 16.39 0.80 -5.68
CA PRO A 345 16.56 0.44 -4.28
C PRO A 345 16.16 1.62 -3.36
N HIS A 346 15.46 1.31 -2.28
CA HIS A 346 14.96 2.32 -1.34
C HIS A 346 15.63 2.15 0.02
N THR A 347 16.38 3.18 0.44
CA THR A 347 17.27 3.29 1.60
C THR A 347 18.51 2.40 1.55
N PHE A 348 19.60 2.91 2.11
CA PHE A 348 20.88 2.18 2.15
C PHE A 348 20.82 1.02 3.13
N SER A 349 20.21 1.21 4.31
CA SER A 349 20.07 0.19 5.34
C SER A 349 19.30 -1.04 4.83
N ARG A 350 18.16 -0.84 4.15
CA ARG A 350 17.39 -1.94 3.57
C ARG A 350 18.19 -2.63 2.45
N THR A 351 18.87 -1.86 1.61
CA THR A 351 19.68 -2.42 0.51
C THR A 351 20.80 -3.30 1.05
N ILE A 352 21.47 -2.90 2.14
CA ILE A 352 22.51 -3.70 2.80
C ILE A 352 21.89 -4.97 3.41
N ALA A 353 20.80 -4.82 4.17
CA ALA A 353 20.21 -5.93 4.93
C ALA A 353 19.64 -7.03 4.02
N LEU A 354 19.12 -6.67 2.84
CA LEU A 354 18.42 -7.58 1.93
C LEU A 354 19.12 -7.76 0.57
N MET A 355 20.41 -7.45 0.49
CA MET A 355 21.19 -7.44 -0.75
C MET A 355 21.07 -8.74 -1.56
N ASP A 356 21.26 -9.89 -0.92
CA ASP A 356 21.21 -11.20 -1.58
C ASP A 356 19.79 -11.59 -2.00
N ASP A 357 18.79 -11.22 -1.20
CA ASP A 357 17.39 -11.47 -1.52
C ASP A 357 16.91 -10.57 -2.64
N PHE A 358 17.37 -9.31 -2.73
CA PHE A 358 17.16 -8.45 -3.88
C PHE A 358 17.72 -9.07 -5.15
N ALA A 359 18.98 -9.48 -5.13
CA ALA A 359 19.60 -10.11 -6.30
C ALA A 359 18.83 -11.37 -6.74
N LYS A 360 18.43 -12.21 -5.80
CA LYS A 360 17.65 -13.44 -6.05
C LYS A 360 16.28 -13.14 -6.67
N SER A 361 15.56 -12.16 -6.16
CA SER A 361 14.23 -11.81 -6.68
C SER A 361 14.31 -11.11 -8.05
N LEU A 362 15.28 -10.23 -8.26
CA LEU A 362 15.50 -9.55 -9.54
C LEU A 362 15.94 -10.51 -10.65
N ASN A 363 16.67 -11.58 -10.33
CA ASN A 363 17.04 -12.63 -11.29
C ASN A 363 15.84 -13.39 -11.91
N LEU A 364 14.62 -13.21 -11.41
CA LEU A 364 13.39 -13.74 -12.02
C LEU A 364 12.98 -12.98 -13.27
N ALA A 365 13.45 -11.75 -13.46
CA ALA A 365 13.25 -10.99 -14.68
C ALA A 365 14.17 -11.48 -15.82
N ASP A 366 13.83 -11.14 -17.07
CA ASP A 366 14.69 -11.43 -18.22
C ASP A 366 15.85 -10.46 -18.27
N GLU A 367 15.61 -9.18 -17.94
CA GLU A 367 16.61 -8.12 -17.87
C GLU A 367 16.38 -7.23 -16.65
N VAL A 368 17.49 -6.71 -16.12
CA VAL A 368 17.45 -5.86 -14.92
C VAL A 368 18.23 -4.58 -15.16
N PHE A 369 17.55 -3.47 -14.89
CA PHE A 369 18.13 -2.14 -14.81
C PHE A 369 18.02 -1.64 -13.38
N LEU A 370 19.06 -0.99 -12.88
CA LEU A 370 19.10 -0.41 -11.56
C LEU A 370 19.27 1.10 -11.67
N THR A 371 18.52 1.84 -10.87
CA THR A 371 18.77 3.28 -10.71
C THR A 371 19.62 3.54 -9.47
N SER A 372 19.98 4.79 -9.21
CA SER A 372 20.59 5.16 -7.93
C SER A 372 19.68 4.82 -6.75
N ILE A 373 20.29 4.46 -5.62
CA ILE A 373 19.56 4.20 -4.37
C ILE A 373 18.82 5.49 -3.97
N TYR A 374 17.51 5.41 -3.73
CA TYR A 374 16.75 6.51 -3.18
C TYR A 374 17.03 6.67 -1.69
N SER A 375 17.59 7.80 -1.33
CA SER A 375 17.83 8.17 0.08
C SER A 375 16.57 8.75 0.71
N SER A 376 16.29 8.36 1.93
CA SER A 376 15.25 9.04 2.72
C SER A 376 15.82 10.26 3.46
N PRO A 377 15.00 11.23 3.90
CA PRO A 377 15.47 12.33 4.75
C PRO A 377 16.15 11.86 6.05
N ARG A 378 15.90 10.62 6.47
CA ARG A 378 16.47 10.01 7.67
C ARG A 378 17.82 9.34 7.41
N GLU A 379 18.14 9.04 6.14
CA GLU A 379 19.31 8.28 5.73
C GLU A 379 19.87 8.83 4.41
N SER A 380 20.60 9.94 4.49
CA SER A 380 21.10 10.66 3.32
C SER A 380 22.31 10.02 2.63
N HIS A 381 23.07 9.15 3.32
CA HIS A 381 24.28 8.50 2.83
C HIS A 381 24.40 7.06 3.34
N GLY A 382 25.04 6.20 2.54
CA GLY A 382 25.33 4.80 2.90
C GLY A 382 26.61 4.29 2.26
N LYS A 383 27.09 3.13 2.72
CA LYS A 383 28.34 2.47 2.23
C LYS A 383 28.06 1.49 1.07
N VAL A 384 26.85 1.47 0.52
CA VAL A 384 26.42 0.56 -0.56
C VAL A 384 25.95 1.37 -1.74
N SER A 385 26.12 0.80 -2.94
CA SER A 385 25.65 1.39 -4.19
C SER A 385 24.82 0.40 -5.01
N SER A 386 24.16 0.89 -6.04
CA SER A 386 23.44 0.03 -6.99
C SER A 386 24.38 -0.85 -7.81
N GLU A 387 25.64 -0.43 -8.02
CA GLU A 387 26.68 -1.23 -8.64
C GLU A 387 27.05 -2.46 -7.79
N ASP A 388 26.97 -2.36 -6.46
CA ASP A 388 27.21 -3.50 -5.58
C ASP A 388 26.08 -4.53 -5.70
N LEU A 389 24.83 -4.09 -5.81
CA LEU A 389 23.70 -4.97 -6.11
C LEU A 389 23.84 -5.59 -7.53
N SER A 390 24.23 -4.78 -8.53
CA SER A 390 24.44 -5.22 -9.91
C SER A 390 25.40 -6.42 -9.99
N LYS A 391 26.51 -6.40 -9.23
CA LYS A 391 27.50 -7.49 -9.19
C LYS A 391 26.93 -8.82 -8.68
N LYS A 392 25.83 -8.79 -7.92
CA LYS A 392 25.17 -9.98 -7.37
C LYS A 392 24.07 -10.53 -8.30
N ILE A 393 23.61 -9.75 -9.26
CA ILE A 393 22.63 -10.18 -10.25
C ILE A 393 23.34 -11.03 -11.31
N THR A 394 22.90 -12.26 -11.52
CA THR A 394 23.57 -13.25 -12.35
C THR A 394 23.78 -12.80 -13.80
N LYS A 395 22.80 -12.08 -14.37
CA LYS A 395 22.87 -11.53 -15.74
C LYS A 395 23.55 -10.15 -15.79
N GLY A 396 23.95 -9.61 -14.62
CA GLY A 396 24.40 -8.24 -14.45
C GLY A 396 23.22 -7.25 -14.52
N GLY A 397 23.11 -6.37 -13.52
CA GLY A 397 22.15 -5.26 -13.57
C GLY A 397 22.78 -4.05 -14.25
N ARG A 398 22.20 -3.54 -15.34
CA ARG A 398 22.69 -2.31 -16.00
C ARG A 398 22.27 -1.08 -15.20
N ILE A 399 23.20 -0.17 -14.89
CA ILE A 399 22.86 1.09 -14.24
C ILE A 399 22.21 2.03 -15.24
N LEU A 400 21.07 2.59 -14.89
CA LEU A 400 20.26 3.46 -15.72
C LEU A 400 20.26 4.89 -15.17
N SER A 401 20.53 5.87 -16.04
CA SER A 401 20.39 7.30 -15.71
C SER A 401 19.04 7.83 -16.14
N VAL A 402 18.48 8.73 -15.36
CA VAL A 402 17.22 9.44 -15.71
C VAL A 402 17.32 10.21 -17.03
N ASP A 403 18.52 10.66 -17.39
CA ASP A 403 18.78 11.42 -18.63
C ASP A 403 18.98 10.51 -19.85
N ASN A 404 19.08 9.20 -19.68
CA ASN A 404 19.29 8.26 -20.76
C ASN A 404 18.47 6.98 -20.60
N MET A 405 17.28 6.98 -21.17
CA MET A 405 16.36 5.83 -21.21
C MET A 405 16.51 4.98 -22.47
N SER A 406 17.44 5.32 -23.39
CA SER A 406 17.59 4.60 -24.66
C SER A 406 17.84 3.10 -24.54
N PRO A 407 18.51 2.56 -23.49
CA PRO A 407 18.68 1.11 -23.33
C PRO A 407 17.37 0.34 -23.18
N LEU A 408 16.27 1.00 -22.82
CA LEU A 408 14.94 0.37 -22.71
C LEU A 408 14.25 0.21 -24.08
N LEU A 409 14.74 0.86 -25.13
CA LEU A 409 14.17 0.74 -26.49
C LEU A 409 14.43 -0.63 -27.11
N ASP A 410 15.37 -1.40 -26.58
CA ASP A 410 15.67 -2.78 -27.03
C ASP A 410 14.53 -3.77 -26.69
N TYR A 411 13.53 -3.31 -25.89
CA TYR A 411 12.40 -4.12 -25.43
C TYR A 411 11.07 -3.66 -26.03
N ASP A 412 11.11 -3.16 -27.26
CA ASP A 412 9.90 -2.87 -28.03
C ASP A 412 9.04 -4.14 -28.16
N ASN A 413 7.74 -4.07 -27.98
CA ASN A 413 6.81 -5.20 -27.86
C ASN A 413 6.92 -6.07 -26.58
N ASP A 414 7.84 -5.79 -25.68
CA ASP A 414 7.99 -6.47 -24.38
C ASP A 414 7.33 -5.67 -23.23
N VAL A 415 7.59 -6.07 -21.98
CA VAL A 415 7.06 -5.40 -20.79
C VAL A 415 8.20 -4.75 -20.02
N VAL A 416 8.07 -3.46 -19.74
CA VAL A 416 8.99 -2.71 -18.88
C VAL A 416 8.29 -2.38 -17.58
N ILE A 417 8.86 -2.85 -16.46
CA ILE A 417 8.29 -2.63 -15.11
C ILE A 417 9.20 -1.67 -14.34
N PHE A 418 8.64 -0.55 -13.90
CA PHE A 418 9.31 0.38 -13.00
C PHE A 418 8.90 0.07 -11.56
N MET A 419 9.87 -0.31 -10.71
CA MET A 419 9.64 -0.72 -9.33
C MET A 419 10.40 0.15 -8.34
N GLY A 420 9.71 0.68 -7.33
CA GLY A 420 10.35 1.42 -6.24
C GLY A 420 9.40 2.31 -5.44
N ALA A 421 9.75 2.51 -4.17
CA ALA A 421 9.00 3.36 -3.23
C ALA A 421 9.46 4.83 -3.23
N GLY A 422 10.57 5.13 -3.92
CA GLY A 422 11.14 6.47 -4.01
C GLY A 422 10.55 7.30 -5.14
N ASP A 423 11.41 7.88 -5.95
CA ASP A 423 11.06 8.74 -7.08
C ASP A 423 11.23 8.05 -8.45
N ILE A 424 11.08 6.73 -8.50
CA ILE A 424 11.17 5.90 -9.72
C ILE A 424 10.31 6.46 -10.86
N GLN A 425 9.22 7.15 -10.53
CA GLN A 425 8.33 7.78 -11.51
C GLN A 425 9.01 8.88 -12.35
N LYS A 426 10.15 9.42 -11.92
CA LYS A 426 10.95 10.33 -12.76
C LYS A 426 11.56 9.58 -13.94
N TYR A 427 12.06 8.36 -13.70
CA TYR A 427 12.62 7.49 -14.73
C TYR A 427 11.53 7.03 -15.70
N GLU A 428 10.39 6.62 -15.16
CA GLU A 428 9.22 6.25 -15.93
C GLU A 428 8.78 7.38 -16.85
N LYS A 429 8.64 8.60 -16.30
CA LYS A 429 8.27 9.79 -17.07
C LYS A 429 9.27 10.11 -18.17
N SER A 430 10.58 10.02 -17.88
CA SER A 430 11.62 10.24 -18.87
C SER A 430 11.53 9.21 -20.02
N TYR A 431 11.21 7.96 -19.71
CA TYR A 431 10.99 6.92 -20.72
C TYR A 431 9.72 7.18 -21.56
N GLU A 432 8.62 7.56 -20.94
CA GLU A 432 7.38 7.94 -21.62
C GLU A 432 7.59 9.12 -22.59
N ASP A 433 8.37 10.12 -22.16
CA ASP A 433 8.70 11.28 -23.00
C ASP A 433 9.56 10.88 -24.20
N LEU A 434 10.53 9.98 -24.01
CA LEU A 434 11.34 9.42 -25.08
C LEU A 434 10.48 8.69 -26.13
N LEU A 435 9.58 7.80 -25.68
CA LEU A 435 8.65 7.07 -26.55
C LEU A 435 7.73 8.01 -27.33
N SER A 436 7.22 9.04 -26.65
CA SER A 436 6.34 10.04 -27.26
C SER A 436 7.06 10.88 -28.34
N HIS A 437 8.36 11.16 -28.16
CA HIS A 437 9.18 11.83 -29.18
C HIS A 437 9.44 10.96 -30.40
N LEU A 438 9.71 9.67 -30.19
CA LEU A 438 9.97 8.72 -31.28
C LEU A 438 8.70 8.50 -32.12
N SER A 439 7.54 8.34 -31.49
CA SER A 439 6.27 8.15 -32.21
C SER A 439 5.88 9.34 -33.07
N LYS A 440 6.21 10.58 -32.63
CA LYS A 440 5.97 11.81 -33.43
C LYS A 440 6.90 11.97 -34.63
N LYS A 441 8.04 11.30 -34.66
CA LYS A 441 8.98 11.33 -35.80
C LYS A 441 8.66 10.30 -36.85
N ILE A 442 7.83 9.30 -36.54
CA ILE A 442 7.44 8.21 -37.45
C ILE A 442 6.12 8.53 -38.19
N ASN A 443 5.31 9.44 -37.64
CA ASN A 443 4.11 10.00 -38.28
C ASN A 443 4.41 11.34 -38.95
#